data_7c960fdbc7b32dd08c30ac7b1c3b6675
#
_entry.id   7c960fdbc7b32dd08c30ac7b1c3b6675
#
_cell.length_a   1.000
_cell.length_b   1.000
_cell.length_c   1.000
_cell.angle_alpha   90.00
_cell.angle_beta   90.00
_cell.angle_gamma   90.00
#
_symmetry.space_group_name_H-M   'P 1'
#
loop_
_entity.id
_entity.type
_entity.pdbx_description
1 polymer ?
#
loop_
_entity_poly.entity_id
_entity_poly.type
_entity_poly.pdbx_seq_one_letter_code
_entity_poly.pdbx_strand_id
1 'polypeptide(L)'
;MSDKKLKRLSRSELLEMLIAQNEENEKLKQNLKEANMDISDCQAAINQEELCRELRSKRYWRVVLSTFCTLIVVAAIAVLVAVFLLPVLQIYGSSMNPTLMEGDIVVSVKGTEFESGDLVSFYVGNKLLVKRYIAGPGQWVRIDAEGNVYVDDVFLEESYLNEKALGQCDIQFPYQVPDGRIFVLGDHRSTSVDSRSTTVGCIADEQIVGKIVFRIWPLAGFGTVK
;
A
#
# COMPACT_ATOMS: atom_id res chain seq x y z
N MET A 1 2.36 85.29 22.85
CA MET A 1 2.59 86.59 23.55
C MET A 1 2.10 87.68 22.61
N SER A 2 1.34 88.71 23.15
CA SER A 2 0.72 89.73 22.28
C SER A 2 1.81 90.75 21.79
N ASP A 3 1.74 91.17 20.52
CA ASP A 3 2.66 92.11 19.87
C ASP A 3 2.93 93.41 20.64
N LYS A 4 2.03 93.81 21.50
CA LYS A 4 2.16 94.96 22.35
C LYS A 4 3.21 94.82 23.50
N LYS A 5 3.52 93.60 23.92
CA LYS A 5 4.53 93.32 24.94
C LYS A 5 5.92 93.27 24.35
N LEU A 6 6.10 92.82 23.11
CA LEU A 6 7.37 92.76 22.39
C LEU A 6 7.97 94.16 22.10
N LYS A 7 7.17 95.20 21.88
CA LYS A 7 7.57 96.55 21.58
C LYS A 7 8.10 97.34 22.83
N ARG A 8 8.01 96.82 24.03
CA ARG A 8 8.46 97.42 25.27
C ARG A 8 9.73 96.80 25.87
N LEU A 9 10.21 95.75 25.29
CA LEU A 9 11.42 95.04 25.76
C LEU A 9 12.68 95.75 25.27
N SER A 10 13.71 95.81 26.13
CA SER A 10 15.04 96.32 25.77
C SER A 10 15.72 95.35 24.73
N ARG A 11 16.66 95.84 23.99
CA ARG A 11 17.42 95.07 23.00
C ARG A 11 18.13 93.83 23.62
N SER A 12 18.52 93.91 24.87
CA SER A 12 19.14 92.81 25.62
C SER A 12 18.17 91.71 25.98
N GLU A 13 16.96 92.10 26.42
CA GLU A 13 15.87 91.12 26.74
C GLU A 13 15.31 90.38 25.51
N LEU A 14 15.28 91.10 24.38
CA LEU A 14 14.91 90.43 23.08
C LEU A 14 15.98 89.43 22.64
N LEU A 15 17.23 89.71 22.83
CA LEU A 15 18.31 88.78 22.51
C LEU A 15 18.32 87.57 23.43
N GLU A 16 18.11 87.75 24.73
CA GLU A 16 17.97 86.61 25.65
C GLU A 16 16.80 85.72 25.31
N MET A 17 15.63 86.26 24.95
CA MET A 17 14.47 85.50 24.50
C MET A 17 14.72 84.71 23.17
N LEU A 18 15.46 85.37 22.24
CA LEU A 18 15.84 84.71 20.99
C LEU A 18 16.83 83.55 21.22
N ILE A 19 17.79 83.75 22.13
CA ILE A 19 18.74 82.69 22.50
C ILE A 19 18.02 81.52 23.15
N ALA A 20 17.11 81.78 24.14
CA ALA A 20 16.33 80.76 24.82
C ALA A 20 15.39 79.96 23.85
N GLN A 21 14.81 80.69 22.87
CA GLN A 21 13.98 80.07 21.91
C GLN A 21 14.73 79.22 20.88
N ASN A 22 15.97 79.65 20.56
CA ASN A 22 16.86 78.88 19.67
C ASN A 22 17.38 77.63 20.40
N GLU A 23 17.71 77.68 21.68
CA GLU A 23 18.11 76.54 22.46
C GLU A 23 16.93 75.53 22.61
N GLU A 24 15.70 76.00 22.81
CA GLU A 24 14.52 75.17 22.87
C GLU A 24 14.23 74.47 21.52
N ASN A 25 14.39 75.21 20.41
CA ASN A 25 14.27 74.66 19.06
C ASN A 25 15.35 73.59 18.76
N GLU A 26 16.56 73.78 19.17
CA GLU A 26 17.63 72.79 19.01
C GLU A 26 17.36 71.52 19.84
N LYS A 27 16.90 71.66 21.08
CA LYS A 27 16.44 70.52 21.90
C LYS A 27 15.30 69.78 21.28
N LEU A 28 14.29 70.47 20.75
CA LEU A 28 13.18 69.86 20.03
C LEU A 28 13.63 69.12 18.77
N LYS A 29 14.56 69.67 18.01
CA LYS A 29 15.12 69.02 16.84
C LYS A 29 15.88 67.74 17.21
N GLN A 30 16.61 67.77 18.33
CA GLN A 30 17.36 66.62 18.83
C GLN A 30 16.40 65.51 19.28
N ASN A 31 15.42 65.84 20.04
CA ASN A 31 14.38 64.89 20.47
C ASN A 31 13.60 64.27 19.27
N LEU A 32 13.30 65.06 18.25
CA LEU A 32 12.68 64.61 17.01
C LEU A 32 13.62 63.64 16.23
N LYS A 33 14.92 63.90 16.25
CA LYS A 33 15.89 63.03 15.62
C LYS A 33 16.03 61.68 16.31
N GLU A 34 16.04 61.69 17.65
CA GLU A 34 16.07 60.49 18.47
C GLU A 34 14.78 59.70 18.31
N ALA A 35 13.59 60.34 18.34
CA ALA A 35 12.29 59.70 18.12
C ALA A 35 12.17 59.07 16.72
N ASN A 36 12.67 59.75 15.68
CA ASN A 36 12.71 59.20 14.31
C ASN A 36 13.66 58.00 14.18
N MET A 37 14.79 58.01 14.91
CA MET A 37 15.68 56.86 14.94
C MET A 37 15.06 55.67 15.60
N ASP A 38 14.38 55.84 16.74
CA ASP A 38 13.64 54.78 17.42
C ASP A 38 12.53 54.20 16.53
N ILE A 39 11.81 55.07 15.78
CA ILE A 39 10.79 54.64 14.85
C ILE A 39 11.37 53.84 13.69
N SER A 40 12.52 54.26 13.15
CA SER A 40 13.18 53.53 12.05
C SER A 40 13.68 52.14 12.48
N ASP A 41 14.18 52.02 13.69
CA ASP A 41 14.67 50.77 14.25
C ASP A 41 13.51 49.82 14.58
N CYS A 42 12.41 50.34 15.10
CA CYS A 42 11.18 49.57 15.27
C CYS A 42 10.58 49.07 13.94
N GLN A 43 10.59 49.92 12.91
CA GLN A 43 10.10 49.57 11.58
C GLN A 43 10.98 48.49 10.95
N ALA A 44 12.30 48.58 11.12
CA ALA A 44 13.25 47.56 10.64
C ALA A 44 13.06 46.23 11.39
N ALA A 45 12.82 46.24 12.68
CA ALA A 45 12.56 45.05 13.47
C ALA A 45 11.23 44.35 13.07
N ILE A 46 10.16 45.13 12.86
CA ILE A 46 8.86 44.61 12.38
C ILE A 46 9.00 43.97 11.00
N ASN A 47 9.69 44.63 10.08
CA ASN A 47 9.93 44.07 8.74
C ASN A 47 10.77 42.79 8.78
N GLN A 48 11.73 42.67 9.68
CA GLN A 48 12.53 41.47 9.86
C GLN A 48 11.69 40.31 10.44
N GLU A 49 10.80 40.59 11.37
CA GLU A 49 9.91 39.57 11.94
C GLU A 49 8.89 39.02 10.93
N GLU A 50 8.30 39.90 10.12
CA GLU A 50 7.41 39.51 9.03
C GLU A 50 8.14 38.66 7.98
N LEU A 51 9.35 39.08 7.58
CA LEU A 51 10.17 38.32 6.63
C LEU A 51 10.53 36.94 7.19
N CYS A 52 10.91 36.85 8.46
CA CYS A 52 11.20 35.58 9.13
C CYS A 52 9.97 34.68 9.22
N ARG A 53 8.80 35.25 9.44
CA ARG A 53 7.51 34.52 9.48
C ARG A 53 7.16 33.93 8.10
N GLU A 54 7.31 34.72 7.03
CA GLU A 54 7.10 34.28 5.67
C GLU A 54 8.09 33.19 5.24
N LEU A 55 9.37 33.34 5.55
CA LEU A 55 10.40 32.35 5.23
C LEU A 55 10.17 31.04 5.99
N ARG A 56 9.75 31.12 7.26
CA ARG A 56 9.40 29.95 8.09
C ARG A 56 8.20 29.21 7.52
N SER A 57 7.16 29.94 7.12
CA SER A 57 5.96 29.37 6.48
C SER A 57 6.30 28.68 5.16
N LYS A 58 7.05 29.33 4.27
CA LYS A 58 7.47 28.75 2.97
C LYS A 58 8.37 27.53 3.16
N ARG A 59 9.24 27.54 4.17
CA ARG A 59 10.10 26.40 4.52
C ARG A 59 9.29 25.23 5.06
N TYR A 60 8.34 25.51 5.94
CA TYR A 60 7.44 24.49 6.49
C TYR A 60 6.62 23.81 5.38
N TRP A 61 5.98 24.58 4.50
CA TRP A 61 5.22 24.04 3.39
C TRP A 61 6.07 23.23 2.42
N ARG A 62 7.31 23.63 2.18
CA ARG A 62 8.24 22.86 1.32
C ARG A 62 8.61 21.53 1.96
N VAL A 63 8.85 21.47 3.24
CA VAL A 63 9.14 20.23 3.98
C VAL A 63 7.91 19.32 3.98
N VAL A 64 6.73 19.84 4.28
CA VAL A 64 5.47 19.08 4.26
C VAL A 64 5.21 18.49 2.87
N LEU A 65 5.34 19.30 1.83
CA LEU A 65 5.13 18.83 0.45
C LEU A 65 6.18 17.77 0.06
N SER A 66 7.44 17.97 0.42
CA SER A 66 8.49 16.99 0.15
C SER A 66 8.25 15.66 0.85
N THR A 67 7.87 15.66 2.13
CA THR A 67 7.54 14.43 2.85
C THR A 67 6.30 13.74 2.26
N PHE A 68 5.29 14.50 1.85
CA PHE A 68 4.11 13.96 1.22
C PHE A 68 4.43 13.30 -0.14
N CYS A 69 5.23 13.97 -0.96
CA CYS A 69 5.70 13.40 -2.23
C CYS A 69 6.54 12.13 -2.01
N THR A 70 7.40 12.10 -1.01
CA THR A 70 8.20 10.91 -0.69
C THR A 70 7.31 9.73 -0.27
N LEU A 71 6.28 9.98 0.56
CA LEU A 71 5.32 8.96 0.96
C LEU A 71 4.54 8.40 -0.23
N ILE A 72 4.12 9.26 -1.17
CA ILE A 72 3.43 8.83 -2.40
C ILE A 72 4.35 7.93 -3.24
N VAL A 73 5.61 8.31 -3.42
CA VAL A 73 6.57 7.51 -4.19
C VAL A 73 6.81 6.16 -3.54
N VAL A 74 7.01 6.11 -2.23
CA VAL A 74 7.18 4.84 -1.50
C VAL A 74 5.93 3.97 -1.62
N ALA A 75 4.74 4.55 -1.45
CA ALA A 75 3.47 3.83 -1.63
C ALA A 75 3.31 3.28 -3.05
N ALA A 76 3.63 4.07 -4.07
CA ALA A 76 3.58 3.64 -5.47
C ALA A 76 4.53 2.47 -5.76
N ILE A 77 5.76 2.53 -5.24
CA ILE A 77 6.72 1.43 -5.36
C ILE A 77 6.21 0.18 -4.64
N ALA A 78 5.66 0.31 -3.43
CA ALA A 78 5.11 -0.81 -2.68
C ALA A 78 3.95 -1.49 -3.43
N VAL A 79 3.05 -0.71 -4.04
CA VAL A 79 1.95 -1.23 -4.88
C VAL A 79 2.49 -1.95 -6.11
N LEU A 80 3.48 -1.37 -6.81
CA LEU A 80 4.09 -2.02 -7.96
C LEU A 80 4.72 -3.37 -7.59
N VAL A 81 5.50 -3.40 -6.51
CA VAL A 81 6.10 -4.64 -5.99
C VAL A 81 5.02 -5.66 -5.64
N ALA A 82 3.95 -5.25 -4.95
CA ALA A 82 2.85 -6.13 -4.60
C ALA A 82 2.18 -6.72 -5.86
N VAL A 83 1.85 -5.91 -6.85
CA VAL A 83 1.22 -6.37 -8.11
C VAL A 83 2.10 -7.35 -8.88
N PHE A 84 3.43 -7.14 -8.89
CA PHE A 84 4.34 -8.04 -9.60
C PHE A 84 4.61 -9.36 -8.87
N LEU A 85 4.61 -9.35 -7.54
CA LEU A 85 4.93 -10.53 -6.73
C LEU A 85 3.69 -11.32 -6.27
N LEU A 86 2.53 -10.67 -6.20
CA LEU A 86 1.29 -11.23 -5.68
C LEU A 86 0.18 -11.16 -6.74
N PRO A 87 0.17 -12.06 -7.74
CA PRO A 87 -0.91 -12.10 -8.71
C PRO A 87 -2.25 -12.32 -7.99
N VAL A 88 -3.20 -11.43 -8.28
CA VAL A 88 -4.57 -11.49 -7.78
C VAL A 88 -5.43 -12.17 -8.82
N LEU A 89 -6.19 -13.18 -8.40
CA LEU A 89 -6.99 -14.01 -9.27
C LEU A 89 -8.45 -13.95 -8.84
N GLN A 90 -9.36 -13.94 -9.80
CA GLN A 90 -10.79 -14.15 -9.56
C GLN A 90 -11.17 -15.58 -9.90
N ILE A 91 -11.89 -16.23 -8.99
CA ILE A 91 -12.34 -17.61 -9.15
C ILE A 91 -13.59 -17.65 -10.02
N TYR A 92 -13.58 -18.53 -11.02
CA TYR A 92 -14.72 -18.82 -11.86
C TYR A 92 -15.08 -20.30 -11.78
N GLY A 93 -16.38 -20.58 -11.68
CA GLY A 93 -16.93 -21.92 -11.59
C GLY A 93 -16.91 -22.52 -10.18
N SER A 94 -17.44 -23.74 -10.07
CA SER A 94 -17.73 -24.39 -8.78
C SER A 94 -16.78 -25.53 -8.43
N SER A 95 -15.73 -25.78 -9.20
CA SER A 95 -14.87 -26.97 -9.04
C SER A 95 -14.06 -26.99 -7.74
N MET A 96 -13.95 -25.85 -7.04
CA MET A 96 -13.27 -25.72 -5.76
C MET A 96 -14.21 -25.48 -4.58
N ASN A 97 -15.54 -25.66 -4.79
CA ASN A 97 -16.50 -25.65 -3.69
C ASN A 97 -16.23 -26.82 -2.73
N PRO A 98 -16.33 -26.62 -1.41
CA PRO A 98 -16.76 -25.40 -0.72
C PRO A 98 -15.62 -24.42 -0.38
N THR A 99 -14.37 -24.79 -0.63
CA THR A 99 -13.20 -24.00 -0.20
C THR A 99 -13.15 -22.64 -0.89
N LEU A 100 -13.34 -22.60 -2.21
CA LEU A 100 -13.41 -21.37 -3.00
C LEU A 100 -14.72 -21.37 -3.81
N MET A 101 -15.40 -20.23 -3.76
CA MET A 101 -16.65 -20.02 -4.48
C MET A 101 -16.44 -19.12 -5.71
N GLU A 102 -17.35 -19.24 -6.68
CA GLU A 102 -17.35 -18.34 -7.82
C GLU A 102 -17.49 -16.88 -7.38
N GLY A 103 -16.62 -16.02 -7.92
CA GLY A 103 -16.54 -14.62 -7.56
C GLY A 103 -15.54 -14.29 -6.46
N ASP A 104 -14.96 -15.30 -5.79
CA ASP A 104 -13.90 -15.08 -4.81
C ASP A 104 -12.68 -14.42 -5.47
N ILE A 105 -12.08 -13.46 -4.77
CA ILE A 105 -10.82 -12.84 -5.18
C ILE A 105 -9.74 -13.32 -4.23
N VAL A 106 -8.72 -13.98 -4.79
CA VAL A 106 -7.65 -14.61 -4.04
C VAL A 106 -6.28 -14.09 -4.49
N VAL A 107 -5.33 -14.17 -3.58
CA VAL A 107 -3.92 -13.84 -3.84
C VAL A 107 -3.13 -15.12 -3.99
N SER A 108 -2.40 -15.21 -5.07
CA SER A 108 -1.41 -16.25 -5.30
C SER A 108 -0.01 -15.74 -4.98
N VAL A 109 0.84 -16.59 -4.45
CA VAL A 109 2.27 -16.31 -4.24
C VAL A 109 3.06 -17.25 -5.12
N LYS A 110 3.99 -16.69 -5.88
CA LYS A 110 4.89 -17.50 -6.72
C LYS A 110 5.80 -18.34 -5.83
N GLY A 111 5.80 -19.64 -6.03
CA GLY A 111 6.61 -20.60 -5.27
C GLY A 111 6.66 -21.93 -5.99
N THR A 112 7.66 -22.72 -5.65
CA THR A 112 7.92 -24.04 -6.24
C THR A 112 7.77 -25.19 -5.23
N GLU A 113 7.60 -24.88 -3.94
CA GLU A 113 7.42 -25.89 -2.89
C GLU A 113 5.96 -25.95 -2.50
N PHE A 114 5.34 -27.10 -2.72
CA PHE A 114 3.93 -27.36 -2.40
C PHE A 114 3.82 -28.54 -1.46
N GLU A 115 2.92 -28.43 -0.51
CA GLU A 115 2.54 -29.51 0.40
C GLU A 115 1.16 -30.06 0.01
N SER A 116 0.95 -31.35 0.29
CA SER A 116 -0.38 -31.94 0.06
C SER A 116 -1.47 -31.15 0.79
N GLY A 117 -2.49 -30.77 0.03
CA GLY A 117 -3.55 -29.90 0.51
C GLY A 117 -3.44 -28.42 0.08
N ASP A 118 -2.33 -27.98 -0.48
CA ASP A 118 -2.17 -26.60 -0.98
C ASP A 118 -3.04 -26.32 -2.20
N LEU A 119 -3.53 -25.10 -2.30
CA LEU A 119 -4.27 -24.63 -3.47
C LEU A 119 -3.30 -24.05 -4.50
N VAL A 120 -3.28 -24.59 -5.70
CA VAL A 120 -2.34 -24.22 -6.76
C VAL A 120 -3.08 -23.63 -7.95
N SER A 121 -2.58 -22.52 -8.45
CA SER A 121 -3.04 -21.89 -9.69
C SER A 121 -2.07 -22.21 -10.82
N PHE A 122 -2.58 -22.61 -11.98
CA PHE A 122 -1.80 -23.03 -13.15
C PHE A 122 -2.55 -22.82 -14.46
N TYR A 123 -1.84 -22.80 -15.56
CA TYR A 123 -2.39 -22.67 -16.90
C TYR A 123 -2.59 -24.04 -17.58
N VAL A 124 -3.78 -24.24 -18.17
CA VAL A 124 -4.04 -25.30 -19.14
C VAL A 124 -4.49 -24.63 -20.45
N GLY A 125 -3.62 -24.65 -21.45
CA GLY A 125 -3.81 -23.81 -22.63
C GLY A 125 -3.88 -22.33 -22.26
N ASN A 126 -4.99 -21.66 -22.61
CA ASN A 126 -5.21 -20.24 -22.30
C ASN A 126 -6.08 -20.01 -21.06
N LYS A 127 -6.37 -21.05 -20.28
CA LYS A 127 -7.24 -20.95 -19.09
C LYS A 127 -6.40 -21.07 -17.83
N LEU A 128 -6.58 -20.13 -16.93
CA LEU A 128 -6.04 -20.21 -15.58
C LEU A 128 -7.01 -21.01 -14.71
N LEU A 129 -6.53 -22.09 -14.12
CA LEU A 129 -7.29 -22.97 -13.24
C LEU A 129 -6.72 -22.95 -11.84
N VAL A 130 -7.57 -23.24 -10.86
CA VAL A 130 -7.16 -23.45 -9.46
C VAL A 130 -7.63 -24.84 -9.05
N LYS A 131 -6.72 -25.63 -8.50
CA LYS A 131 -6.98 -26.97 -7.97
C LYS A 131 -6.14 -27.18 -6.71
N ARG A 132 -6.44 -28.27 -5.99
CA ARG A 132 -5.68 -28.68 -4.82
C ARG A 132 -4.55 -29.61 -5.20
N TYR A 133 -3.36 -29.33 -4.72
CA TYR A 133 -2.18 -30.18 -4.85
C TYR A 133 -2.36 -31.44 -4.01
N ILE A 134 -2.18 -32.60 -4.62
CA ILE A 134 -2.34 -33.90 -3.98
C ILE A 134 -1.01 -34.63 -3.87
N ALA A 135 -0.27 -34.73 -4.98
CA ALA A 135 0.97 -35.48 -5.05
C ALA A 135 1.96 -34.85 -5.99
N GLY A 136 3.26 -34.99 -5.67
CA GLY A 136 4.38 -34.51 -6.46
C GLY A 136 5.03 -35.56 -7.34
N PRO A 137 6.15 -35.18 -8.01
CA PRO A 137 6.86 -36.07 -8.92
C PRO A 137 7.25 -37.39 -8.27
N GLY A 138 7.06 -38.48 -9.01
CA GLY A 138 7.43 -39.83 -8.61
C GLY A 138 6.46 -40.53 -7.66
N GLN A 139 5.57 -39.80 -6.99
CA GLN A 139 4.60 -40.37 -6.04
C GLN A 139 3.50 -41.16 -6.75
N TRP A 140 2.99 -42.15 -6.07
CA TRP A 140 1.88 -42.98 -6.54
C TRP A 140 0.56 -42.48 -5.96
N VAL A 141 -0.41 -42.22 -6.83
CA VAL A 141 -1.76 -41.83 -6.44
C VAL A 141 -2.71 -42.98 -6.72
N ARG A 142 -3.56 -43.30 -5.74
CA ARG A 142 -4.68 -44.25 -5.90
C ARG A 142 -5.94 -43.60 -5.36
N ILE A 143 -7.02 -43.71 -6.11
CA ILE A 143 -8.38 -43.30 -5.69
C ILE A 143 -9.27 -44.53 -5.78
N ASP A 144 -9.98 -44.83 -4.70
CA ASP A 144 -10.91 -45.95 -4.68
C ASP A 144 -12.29 -45.54 -5.23
N ALA A 145 -13.22 -46.53 -5.29
CA ALA A 145 -14.56 -46.32 -5.81
C ALA A 145 -15.39 -45.34 -4.94
N GLU A 146 -15.08 -45.27 -3.67
CA GLU A 146 -15.68 -44.38 -2.69
C GLU A 146 -15.10 -42.96 -2.77
N GLY A 147 -14.05 -42.74 -3.56
CA GLY A 147 -13.39 -41.46 -3.74
C GLY A 147 -12.35 -41.16 -2.68
N ASN A 148 -11.88 -42.12 -1.89
CA ASN A 148 -10.79 -41.93 -0.96
C ASN A 148 -9.45 -41.88 -1.71
N VAL A 149 -8.60 -40.93 -1.36
CA VAL A 149 -7.30 -40.69 -1.99
C VAL A 149 -6.20 -41.26 -1.13
N TYR A 150 -5.25 -41.95 -1.78
CA TYR A 150 -4.04 -42.47 -1.16
C TYR A 150 -2.83 -41.99 -1.97
N VAL A 151 -1.80 -41.53 -1.27
CA VAL A 151 -0.52 -41.14 -1.86
C VAL A 151 0.55 -42.03 -1.26
N ASP A 152 1.29 -42.76 -2.11
CA ASP A 152 2.29 -43.77 -1.69
C ASP A 152 1.71 -44.76 -0.67
N ASP A 153 0.46 -45.22 -0.94
CA ASP A 153 -0.35 -46.09 -0.09
C ASP A 153 -0.77 -45.52 1.29
N VAL A 154 -0.43 -44.24 1.56
CA VAL A 154 -0.89 -43.54 2.77
C VAL A 154 -2.23 -42.85 2.48
N PHE A 155 -3.23 -43.11 3.33
CA PHE A 155 -4.55 -42.46 3.22
C PHE A 155 -4.39 -40.95 3.46
N LEU A 156 -4.92 -40.15 2.52
CA LEU A 156 -4.97 -38.69 2.63
C LEU A 156 -6.27 -38.27 3.36
N GLU A 157 -6.10 -37.62 4.51
CA GLU A 157 -7.23 -37.03 5.22
C GLU A 157 -7.65 -35.71 4.57
N GLU A 158 -8.89 -35.65 4.09
CA GLU A 158 -9.40 -34.56 3.29
C GLU A 158 -10.61 -33.89 3.96
N SER A 159 -10.36 -33.24 5.10
CA SER A 159 -11.38 -32.57 5.92
C SER A 159 -12.06 -31.37 5.23
N TYR A 160 -11.49 -30.88 4.15
CA TYR A 160 -11.98 -29.76 3.35
C TYR A 160 -13.12 -30.16 2.38
N LEU A 161 -13.35 -31.44 2.17
CA LEU A 161 -14.39 -31.94 1.25
C LEU A 161 -15.73 -32.04 1.93
N ASN A 162 -16.77 -31.65 1.21
CA ASN A 162 -18.17 -31.96 1.60
C ASN A 162 -18.56 -33.37 1.19
N GLU A 163 -18.07 -33.82 0.04
CA GLU A 163 -18.44 -35.11 -0.57
C GLU A 163 -17.22 -35.73 -1.25
N LYS A 164 -16.98 -37.00 -1.01
CA LYS A 164 -15.97 -37.80 -1.72
C LYS A 164 -16.61 -38.47 -2.92
N ALA A 165 -15.98 -38.45 -4.05
CA ALA A 165 -16.40 -39.13 -5.26
C ALA A 165 -15.22 -39.39 -6.18
N LEU A 166 -15.23 -40.52 -6.91
CA LEU A 166 -14.27 -40.78 -7.96
C LEU A 166 -14.45 -39.76 -9.11
N GLY A 167 -15.68 -39.30 -9.38
CA GLY A 167 -15.99 -38.30 -10.39
C GLY A 167 -15.64 -38.75 -11.82
N GLN A 168 -15.42 -37.79 -12.72
CA GLN A 168 -14.98 -38.12 -14.08
C GLN A 168 -13.50 -38.53 -14.05
N CYS A 169 -13.23 -39.79 -14.42
CA CYS A 169 -11.91 -40.36 -14.42
C CYS A 169 -11.69 -41.17 -15.68
N ASP A 170 -10.72 -40.84 -16.50
CA ASP A 170 -10.31 -41.54 -17.70
C ASP A 170 -8.89 -42.11 -17.63
N ILE A 171 -8.26 -42.04 -16.45
CA ILE A 171 -6.96 -42.65 -16.15
C ILE A 171 -7.15 -43.91 -15.30
N GLN A 172 -6.15 -44.80 -15.29
CA GLN A 172 -6.15 -46.02 -14.46
C GLN A 172 -5.33 -45.76 -13.17
N PHE A 173 -5.83 -46.26 -12.05
CA PHE A 173 -5.11 -46.27 -10.77
C PHE A 173 -4.53 -47.65 -10.47
N PRO A 174 -3.41 -47.77 -9.74
CA PRO A 174 -2.57 -46.65 -9.25
C PRO A 174 -1.84 -45.93 -10.37
N TYR A 175 -1.74 -44.60 -10.26
CA TYR A 175 -1.10 -43.73 -11.23
C TYR A 175 0.15 -43.08 -10.66
N GLN A 176 1.30 -43.23 -11.32
CA GLN A 176 2.54 -42.56 -10.91
C GLN A 176 2.62 -41.17 -11.51
N VAL A 177 2.85 -40.16 -10.69
CA VAL A 177 3.05 -38.79 -11.14
C VAL A 177 4.38 -38.68 -11.87
N PRO A 178 4.40 -38.22 -13.13
CA PRO A 178 5.66 -38.08 -13.90
C PRO A 178 6.61 -37.05 -13.28
N ASP A 179 7.90 -37.16 -13.57
CA ASP A 179 8.92 -36.19 -13.15
C ASP A 179 8.59 -34.76 -13.62
N GLY A 180 8.82 -33.76 -12.78
CA GLY A 180 8.55 -32.35 -13.07
C GLY A 180 7.05 -32.05 -13.23
N ARG A 181 6.17 -32.89 -12.69
CA ARG A 181 4.73 -32.69 -12.73
C ARG A 181 4.09 -32.88 -11.35
N ILE A 182 2.91 -32.31 -11.20
CA ILE A 182 2.09 -32.45 -9.99
C ILE A 182 0.72 -33.02 -10.34
N PHE A 183 0.15 -33.77 -9.41
CA PHE A 183 -1.21 -34.31 -9.50
C PHE A 183 -2.14 -33.42 -8.67
N VAL A 184 -3.22 -32.93 -9.27
CA VAL A 184 -4.13 -31.98 -8.65
C VAL A 184 -5.58 -32.46 -8.75
N LEU A 185 -6.39 -32.16 -7.73
CA LEU A 185 -7.83 -32.44 -7.69
C LEU A 185 -8.62 -31.19 -7.38
N GLY A 186 -9.86 -31.12 -7.88
CA GLY A 186 -10.81 -30.12 -7.39
C GLY A 186 -11.50 -30.58 -6.12
N ASP A 187 -11.94 -29.64 -5.29
CA ASP A 187 -12.63 -29.95 -4.05
C ASP A 187 -14.06 -30.44 -4.29
N HIS A 188 -14.72 -29.98 -5.36
CA HIS A 188 -16.00 -30.54 -5.80
C HIS A 188 -15.74 -31.78 -6.67
N ARG A 189 -15.47 -32.89 -6.01
CA ARG A 189 -15.00 -34.15 -6.62
C ARG A 189 -15.83 -34.66 -7.77
N SER A 190 -17.17 -34.58 -7.67
CA SER A 190 -18.11 -35.12 -8.65
C SER A 190 -18.14 -34.35 -9.98
N THR A 191 -17.83 -33.04 -9.96
CA THR A 191 -17.94 -32.16 -11.14
C THR A 191 -16.62 -31.61 -11.66
N SER A 192 -15.54 -31.74 -10.86
CA SER A 192 -14.26 -31.21 -11.23
C SER A 192 -13.63 -31.99 -12.37
N VAL A 193 -13.15 -31.25 -13.40
CA VAL A 193 -12.20 -31.76 -14.41
C VAL A 193 -10.81 -31.39 -13.94
N ASP A 194 -9.98 -32.40 -13.65
CA ASP A 194 -8.66 -32.23 -13.03
C ASP A 194 -7.71 -33.33 -13.50
N SER A 195 -6.65 -33.68 -12.72
CA SER A 195 -5.65 -34.68 -13.15
C SER A 195 -6.20 -36.09 -13.35
N ARG A 196 -7.43 -36.39 -12.93
CA ARG A 196 -8.15 -37.64 -13.25
C ARG A 196 -8.56 -37.73 -14.72
N SER A 197 -8.60 -36.57 -15.40
CA SER A 197 -8.93 -36.53 -16.82
C SER A 197 -7.69 -36.25 -17.66
N THR A 198 -7.51 -36.97 -18.76
CA THR A 198 -6.44 -36.76 -19.74
C THR A 198 -6.51 -35.37 -20.39
N THR A 199 -7.64 -34.68 -20.32
CA THR A 199 -7.80 -33.29 -20.79
C THR A 199 -6.95 -32.31 -19.99
N VAL A 200 -6.81 -32.51 -18.69
CA VAL A 200 -5.99 -31.70 -17.79
C VAL A 200 -4.65 -32.40 -17.53
N GLY A 201 -4.70 -33.67 -17.12
CA GLY A 201 -3.53 -34.46 -16.78
C GLY A 201 -2.75 -33.93 -15.58
N CYS A 202 -1.54 -34.43 -15.41
CA CYS A 202 -0.57 -33.88 -14.45
C CYS A 202 0.01 -32.56 -14.97
N ILE A 203 0.09 -31.57 -14.09
CA ILE A 203 0.49 -30.19 -14.39
C ILE A 203 2.00 -30.09 -14.33
N ALA A 204 2.64 -29.58 -15.39
CA ALA A 204 4.07 -29.34 -15.41
C ALA A 204 4.44 -28.09 -14.61
N ASP A 205 5.66 -28.07 -14.06
CA ASP A 205 6.15 -26.96 -13.22
C ASP A 205 6.08 -25.60 -13.94
N GLU A 206 6.31 -25.56 -15.25
CA GLU A 206 6.24 -24.34 -16.06
C GLU A 206 4.82 -23.79 -16.23
N GLN A 207 3.79 -24.61 -15.99
CA GLN A 207 2.40 -24.19 -16.06
C GLN A 207 1.94 -23.54 -14.75
N ILE A 208 2.69 -23.71 -13.66
CA ILE A 208 2.31 -23.27 -12.33
C ILE A 208 2.54 -21.76 -12.20
N VAL A 209 1.51 -21.05 -11.77
CA VAL A 209 1.57 -19.61 -11.47
C VAL A 209 1.96 -19.39 -10.01
N GLY A 210 1.42 -20.18 -9.09
CA GLY A 210 1.75 -20.12 -7.69
C GLY A 210 0.71 -20.75 -6.76
N LYS A 211 0.99 -20.67 -5.46
CA LYS A 211 0.13 -21.14 -4.37
C LYS A 211 -0.85 -20.05 -3.95
N ILE A 212 -2.14 -20.40 -3.83
CA ILE A 212 -3.14 -19.50 -3.24
C ILE A 212 -2.93 -19.47 -1.72
N VAL A 213 -2.76 -18.29 -1.17
CA VAL A 213 -2.47 -18.14 0.27
C VAL A 213 -3.56 -17.34 0.99
N PHE A 214 -4.26 -16.46 0.28
CA PHE A 214 -5.13 -15.51 0.92
C PHE A 214 -6.36 -15.17 0.06
N ARG A 215 -7.54 -15.05 0.70
CA ARG A 215 -8.77 -14.53 0.08
C ARG A 215 -8.99 -13.09 0.50
N ILE A 216 -9.12 -12.18 -0.49
CA ILE A 216 -9.40 -10.76 -0.28
C ILE A 216 -10.90 -10.49 -0.26
N TRP A 217 -11.65 -11.16 -1.12
CA TRP A 217 -13.09 -10.97 -1.29
C TRP A 217 -13.80 -12.33 -1.39
N PRO A 218 -15.02 -12.47 -0.84
CA PRO A 218 -15.81 -11.51 -0.07
C PRO A 218 -15.22 -11.25 1.34
N LEU A 219 -15.55 -10.10 1.93
CA LEU A 219 -15.06 -9.72 3.27
C LEU A 219 -15.50 -10.72 4.36
N ALA A 220 -16.62 -11.42 4.17
CA ALA A 220 -17.06 -12.48 5.08
C ALA A 220 -16.11 -13.69 5.11
N GLY A 221 -15.34 -13.90 4.02
CA GLY A 221 -14.35 -14.97 3.91
C GLY A 221 -12.90 -14.46 3.87
N PHE A 222 -12.66 -13.21 4.28
CA PHE A 222 -11.33 -12.61 4.28
C PHE A 222 -10.37 -13.35 5.22
N GLY A 223 -9.25 -13.81 4.69
CA GLY A 223 -8.25 -14.54 5.47
C GLY A 223 -7.44 -15.54 4.65
N THR A 224 -6.64 -16.33 5.36
CA THR A 224 -5.85 -17.42 4.77
C THR A 224 -6.77 -18.54 4.28
N VAL A 225 -6.45 -19.10 3.12
CA VAL A 225 -7.16 -20.23 2.53
C VAL A 225 -6.27 -21.46 2.63
N LYS A 226 -6.81 -22.54 3.19
CA LYS A 226 -6.15 -23.86 3.29
C LYS A 226 -7.02 -24.94 2.67
#